data_b0b0ba8eb18449c9b2148b490521f5ea
#
_entry.id   b0b0ba8eb18449c9b2148b490521f5ea
#
_cell.length_a   1.000
_cell.length_b   1.000
_cell.length_c   1.000
_cell.angle_alpha   90.00
_cell.angle_beta   90.00
_cell.angle_gamma   90.00
#
_symmetry.space_group_name_H-M   'P 1'
#
loop_
_entity.id
_entity.type
_entity.pdbx_description
1 polymer ?
#
loop_
_entity_poly.entity_id
_entity_poly.type
_entity_poly.pdbx_seq_one_letter_code
_entity_poly.pdbx_strand_id
1 'polypeptide(L)'
;MDLTFKYRIIIIESLNTDNGDSLTGTHLFQNILQRLPSKFPYIETSFYAVHSLGELHKATDKIKSIVDNGDIVILHIEAHGGEEGVTLYDDSIISWIELYNLIRPINI
;
A
#
# COMPACT_ATOMS: atom_id res chain seq x y z
N MET A 1 -23.28 15.14 -14.47
CA MET A 1 -22.49 13.94 -14.68
C MET A 1 -21.87 13.51 -13.36
N ASP A 2 -22.20 12.31 -12.95
CA ASP A 2 -21.63 11.76 -11.73
C ASP A 2 -20.24 11.24 -11.99
N LEU A 3 -19.26 11.83 -11.33
CA LEU A 3 -17.91 11.27 -11.30
C LEU A 3 -17.85 10.33 -10.12
N THR A 4 -18.09 9.06 -10.40
CA THR A 4 -18.11 8.04 -9.36
C THR A 4 -16.73 7.45 -9.07
N PHE A 5 -15.74 7.71 -9.95
CA PHE A 5 -14.39 7.21 -9.74
C PHE A 5 -13.63 8.09 -8.76
N LYS A 6 -12.67 7.47 -8.10
CA LYS A 6 -11.76 8.16 -7.18
C LYS A 6 -10.31 7.82 -7.53
N TYR A 7 -9.43 8.71 -7.12
CA TYR A 7 -8.01 8.40 -7.03
C TYR A 7 -7.77 7.84 -5.63
N ARG A 8 -7.27 6.62 -5.57
CA ARG A 8 -6.95 5.97 -4.29
C ARG A 8 -5.44 5.85 -4.17
N ILE A 9 -4.88 6.57 -3.22
CA ILE A 9 -3.46 6.49 -2.91
C ILE A 9 -3.31 5.61 -1.67
N ILE A 10 -2.69 4.46 -1.85
CA ILE A 10 -2.61 3.44 -0.82
C ILE A 10 -1.15 3.16 -0.52
N ILE A 11 -0.77 3.29 0.76
CA ILE A 11 0.57 2.96 1.21
C ILE A 11 0.54 1.64 1.97
N ILE A 12 1.43 0.75 1.61
CA ILE A 12 1.74 -0.46 2.38
C ILE A 12 3.18 -0.31 2.86
N GLU A 13 3.38 -0.36 4.18
CA GLU A 13 4.71 -0.24 4.77
C GLU A 13 5.07 -1.50 5.53
N SER A 14 6.26 -2.02 5.28
CA SER A 14 6.82 -3.14 6.04
C SER A 14 8.28 -2.83 6.34
N LEU A 15 8.49 -1.99 7.34
CA LEU A 15 9.80 -1.54 7.79
C LEU A 15 9.94 -1.81 9.29
N ASN A 16 11.16 -2.05 9.75
CA ASN A 16 11.41 -2.43 11.13
C ASN A 16 12.40 -1.45 11.78
N THR A 17 11.91 -0.64 12.72
CA THR A 17 12.74 0.33 13.45
C THR A 17 13.81 -0.35 14.30
N ASP A 18 13.59 -1.58 14.75
CA ASP A 18 14.60 -2.33 15.49
C ASP A 18 15.82 -2.67 14.61
N ASN A 19 15.64 -2.69 13.29
CA ASN A 19 16.72 -2.89 12.32
C ASN A 19 17.30 -1.56 11.82
N GLY A 20 16.92 -0.45 12.42
CA GLY A 20 17.41 0.88 12.05
C GLY A 20 16.62 1.57 10.94
N ASP A 21 15.49 1.00 10.51
CA ASP A 21 14.68 1.61 9.47
C ASP A 21 13.99 2.88 9.98
N SER A 22 13.89 3.89 9.09
CA SER A 22 12.99 5.01 9.29
C SER A 22 11.63 4.65 8.68
N LEU A 23 10.54 4.99 9.38
CA LEU A 23 9.18 4.71 8.90
C LEU A 23 8.76 5.76 7.86
N THR A 24 9.35 5.68 6.68
CA THR A 24 9.18 6.68 5.63
C THR A 24 7.76 6.72 5.06
N GLY A 25 7.11 5.56 4.97
CA GLY A 25 5.71 5.50 4.53
C GLY A 25 4.76 6.14 5.53
N THR A 26 5.01 5.91 6.83
CA THR A 26 4.25 6.55 7.91
C THR A 26 4.38 8.07 7.82
N HIS A 27 5.60 8.57 7.67
CA HIS A 27 5.86 10.01 7.57
C HIS A 27 5.19 10.61 6.34
N LEU A 28 5.28 9.95 5.20
CA LEU A 28 4.64 10.40 3.97
C LEU A 28 3.12 10.50 4.15
N PHE A 29 2.51 9.49 4.75
CA PHE A 29 1.08 9.47 4.98
C PHE A 29 0.65 10.59 5.94
N GLN A 30 1.29 10.67 7.10
CA GLN A 30 0.92 11.64 8.13
C GLN A 30 1.15 13.08 7.72
N ASN A 31 2.25 13.35 7.00
CA ASN A 31 2.64 14.73 6.69
C ASN A 31 1.98 15.27 5.42
N ILE A 32 1.62 14.41 4.49
CA ILE A 32 1.13 14.84 3.18
C ILE A 32 -0.21 14.18 2.83
N LEU A 33 -0.23 12.86 2.71
CA LEU A 33 -1.35 12.15 2.09
C LEU A 33 -2.64 12.22 2.90
N GLN A 34 -2.52 12.18 4.22
CA GLN A 34 -3.68 12.20 5.12
C GLN A 34 -4.51 13.49 4.95
N ARG A 35 -3.89 14.56 4.46
CA ARG A 35 -4.53 15.87 4.31
C ARG A 35 -5.20 16.07 2.95
N LEU A 36 -4.88 15.23 1.97
CA LEU A 36 -5.37 15.41 0.61
C LEU A 36 -6.91 15.30 0.49
N PRO A 37 -7.59 14.36 1.15
CA PRO A 37 -9.04 14.24 1.01
C PRO A 37 -9.82 15.48 1.42
N SER A 38 -9.33 16.27 2.37
CA SER A 38 -10.00 17.49 2.79
C SER A 38 -9.92 18.60 1.75
N LYS A 39 -8.90 18.59 0.90
CA LYS A 39 -8.71 19.57 -0.18
C LYS A 39 -9.25 19.07 -1.52
N PHE A 40 -9.20 17.77 -1.73
CA PHE A 40 -9.56 17.12 -2.98
C PHE A 40 -10.48 15.94 -2.68
N PRO A 41 -11.82 16.16 -2.65
CA PRO A 41 -12.75 15.10 -2.24
C PRO A 41 -12.74 13.83 -3.11
N TYR A 42 -12.19 13.92 -4.33
CA TYR A 42 -12.07 12.78 -5.23
C TYR A 42 -10.80 11.96 -4.97
N ILE A 43 -9.98 12.36 -3.98
CA ILE A 43 -8.79 11.61 -3.57
C ILE A 43 -9.05 10.95 -2.23
N GLU A 44 -8.84 9.64 -2.16
CA GLU A 44 -8.84 8.92 -0.89
C GLU A 44 -7.46 8.36 -0.63
N THR A 45 -7.05 8.36 0.62
CA THR A 45 -5.74 7.87 1.03
C THR A 45 -5.91 6.81 2.11
N SER A 46 -5.08 5.77 2.05
CA SER A 46 -5.10 4.67 3.01
C SER A 46 -3.68 4.26 3.36
N PHE A 47 -3.51 3.72 4.56
CA PHE A 47 -2.21 3.27 5.05
C PHE A 47 -2.37 1.92 5.74
N TYR A 48 -1.48 0.99 5.40
CA TYR A 48 -1.43 -0.33 5.99
C TYR A 48 -0.01 -0.66 6.40
N ALA A 49 0.21 -0.83 7.71
CA ALA A 49 1.45 -1.40 8.21
C ALA A 49 1.32 -2.92 8.24
N VAL A 50 2.20 -3.63 7.57
CA VAL A 50 2.19 -5.09 7.51
C VAL A 50 3.50 -5.63 8.07
N HIS A 51 3.41 -6.68 8.87
CA HIS A 51 4.58 -7.25 9.54
C HIS A 51 4.92 -8.65 9.05
N SER A 52 4.05 -9.26 8.27
CA SER A 52 4.20 -10.63 7.81
C SER A 52 3.50 -10.84 6.47
N LEU A 53 3.78 -11.97 5.86
CA LEU A 53 3.12 -12.37 4.62
C LEU A 53 1.60 -12.46 4.81
N GLY A 54 1.16 -13.03 5.94
CA GLY A 54 -0.26 -13.12 6.25
C GLY A 54 -0.93 -11.76 6.37
N GLU A 55 -0.26 -10.79 7.01
CA GLU A 55 -0.78 -9.43 7.12
C GLU A 55 -0.81 -8.74 5.76
N LEU A 56 0.17 -9.00 4.90
CA LEU A 56 0.16 -8.46 3.54
C LEU A 56 -1.03 -9.00 2.75
N HIS A 57 -1.33 -10.29 2.85
CA HIS A 57 -2.51 -10.88 2.22
C HIS A 57 -3.81 -10.25 2.74
N LYS A 58 -3.92 -10.04 4.04
CA LYS A 58 -5.09 -9.37 4.62
C LYS A 58 -5.25 -7.94 4.12
N ALA A 59 -4.13 -7.21 4.04
CA ALA A 59 -4.15 -5.84 3.54
C ALA A 59 -4.62 -5.78 2.08
N THR A 60 -4.09 -6.64 1.22
CA THR A 60 -4.49 -6.68 -0.18
C THR A 60 -5.94 -7.10 -0.37
N ASP A 61 -6.45 -8.02 0.45
CA ASP A 61 -7.86 -8.39 0.43
C ASP A 61 -8.75 -7.20 0.83
N LYS A 62 -8.34 -6.46 1.85
CA LYS A 62 -9.04 -5.25 2.27
C LYS A 62 -9.07 -4.21 1.15
N ILE A 63 -7.93 -3.99 0.51
CA ILE A 63 -7.82 -3.04 -0.61
C ILE A 63 -8.75 -3.44 -1.73
N LYS A 64 -8.77 -4.72 -2.11
CA LYS A 64 -9.68 -5.21 -3.14
C LYS A 64 -11.15 -4.94 -2.81
N SER A 65 -11.49 -4.99 -1.52
CA SER A 65 -12.88 -4.78 -1.10
C SER A 65 -13.33 -3.32 -1.17
N ILE A 66 -12.41 -2.36 -1.12
CA ILE A 66 -12.74 -0.93 -1.13
C ILE A 66 -12.59 -0.27 -2.49
N VAL A 67 -11.83 -0.87 -3.41
CA VAL A 67 -11.60 -0.30 -4.74
C VAL A 67 -12.80 -0.59 -5.63
N ASP A 68 -13.38 0.47 -6.19
CA ASP A 68 -14.49 0.36 -7.11
C ASP A 68 -14.01 0.28 -8.56
N ASN A 69 -14.84 -0.29 -9.42
CA ASN A 69 -14.55 -0.35 -10.83
C ASN A 69 -14.46 1.07 -11.40
N GLY A 70 -13.36 1.38 -12.05
CA GLY A 70 -13.11 2.72 -12.58
C GLY A 70 -12.26 3.61 -11.68
N ASP A 71 -12.01 3.20 -10.44
CA ASP A 71 -11.07 3.94 -9.58
C ASP A 71 -9.65 3.86 -10.15
N ILE A 72 -8.89 4.91 -9.94
CA ILE A 72 -7.47 4.92 -10.26
C ILE A 72 -6.70 4.65 -8.98
N VAL A 73 -5.96 3.55 -8.96
CA VAL A 73 -5.23 3.11 -7.77
C VAL A 73 -3.75 3.40 -7.94
N ILE A 74 -3.18 4.10 -6.97
CA ILE A 74 -1.75 4.29 -6.84
C ILE A 74 -1.32 3.53 -5.61
N LEU A 75 -0.58 2.45 -5.80
CA LEU A 75 -0.10 1.62 -4.71
C LEU A 75 1.38 1.92 -4.49
N HIS A 76 1.69 2.38 -3.29
CA HIS A 76 3.04 2.73 -2.88
C HIS A 76 3.49 1.76 -1.80
N ILE A 77 4.56 1.03 -2.05
CA ILE A 77 5.09 0.04 -1.11
C ILE A 77 6.43 0.54 -0.57
N GLU A 78 6.51 0.70 0.75
CA GLU A 78 7.74 1.05 1.47
C GLU A 78 8.24 -0.19 2.20
N ALA A 79 9.28 -0.81 1.66
CA ALA A 79 9.92 -1.99 2.21
C ALA A 79 11.29 -2.15 1.55
N HIS A 80 12.09 -3.07 2.08
CA HIS A 80 13.38 -3.37 1.46
C HIS A 80 13.19 -4.28 0.26
N GLY A 81 13.76 -3.88 -0.89
CA GLY A 81 13.75 -4.67 -2.10
C GLY A 81 15.13 -5.24 -2.42
N GLY A 82 15.16 -6.36 -3.13
CA GLY A 82 16.37 -7.00 -3.59
C GLY A 82 16.11 -7.80 -4.86
N GLU A 83 17.09 -8.59 -5.28
CA GLU A 83 16.95 -9.38 -6.50
C GLU A 83 15.84 -10.42 -6.40
N GLU A 84 15.66 -11.00 -5.21
CA GLU A 84 14.68 -12.07 -5.01
C GLU A 84 13.25 -11.56 -4.81
N GLY A 85 13.10 -10.35 -4.30
CA GLY A 85 11.79 -9.81 -4.00
C GLY A 85 11.84 -8.74 -2.92
N VAL A 86 10.78 -8.66 -2.12
CA VAL A 86 10.61 -7.67 -1.06
C VAL A 86 10.72 -8.37 0.29
N THR A 87 11.52 -7.78 1.18
CA THR A 87 11.68 -8.26 2.56
C THR A 87 10.68 -7.53 3.46
N LEU A 88 9.90 -8.31 4.21
CA LEU A 88 8.90 -7.79 5.13
C LEU A 88 9.49 -7.58 6.53
N TYR A 89 8.70 -6.99 7.40
CA TYR A 89 9.10 -6.66 8.77
C TYR A 89 9.68 -7.86 9.53
N ASP A 90 9.13 -9.05 9.35
CA ASP A 90 9.56 -10.28 10.03
C ASP A 90 10.66 -11.04 9.29
N ASP A 91 11.33 -10.38 8.34
CA ASP A 91 12.40 -10.93 7.50
C ASP A 91 11.92 -11.97 6.47
N SER A 92 10.63 -12.23 6.38
CA SER A 92 10.11 -13.06 5.30
C SER A 92 10.23 -12.30 3.97
N ILE A 93 10.36 -13.06 2.89
CA ILE A 93 10.53 -12.48 1.54
C ILE A 93 9.37 -12.92 0.67
N ILE A 94 8.74 -11.96 -0.01
CA ILE A 94 7.81 -12.26 -1.09
C ILE A 94 8.52 -12.01 -2.41
N SER A 95 8.53 -13.00 -3.29
CA SER A 95 9.17 -12.85 -4.60
C SER A 95 8.45 -11.81 -5.45
N TRP A 96 9.16 -11.25 -6.44
CA TRP A 96 8.56 -10.26 -7.35
C TRP A 96 7.35 -10.82 -8.08
N ILE A 97 7.40 -12.09 -8.50
CA ILE A 97 6.27 -12.75 -9.18
C ILE A 97 5.09 -12.93 -8.25
N GLU A 98 5.35 -13.38 -7.01
CA GLU A 98 4.29 -13.55 -6.01
C GLU A 98 3.63 -12.21 -5.67
N LEU A 99 4.43 -11.14 -5.50
CA LEU A 99 3.92 -9.81 -5.24
C LEU A 99 3.07 -9.33 -6.41
N TYR A 100 3.54 -9.50 -7.64
CA TYR A 100 2.78 -9.14 -8.83
C TYR A 100 1.43 -9.85 -8.87
N ASN A 101 1.41 -11.15 -8.60
CA ASN A 101 0.18 -11.93 -8.61
C ASN A 101 -0.77 -11.51 -7.48
N LEU A 102 -0.23 -11.03 -6.37
CA LEU A 102 -1.02 -10.58 -5.23
C LEU A 102 -1.70 -9.24 -5.51
N ILE A 103 -0.99 -8.29 -6.13
CA ILE A 103 -1.51 -6.94 -6.35
C ILE A 103 -2.29 -6.79 -7.66
N ARG A 104 -2.04 -7.64 -8.64
CA ARG A 104 -2.69 -7.57 -9.95
C ARG A 104 -4.21 -7.53 -9.87
N PRO A 105 -4.90 -8.32 -9.00
CA PRO A 105 -6.35 -8.28 -8.90
C PRO A 105 -6.93 -6.98 -8.34
N ILE A 106 -6.10 -6.06 -7.85
CA ILE A 106 -6.58 -4.80 -7.28
C ILE A 106 -7.03 -3.80 -8.36
N ASN A 107 -7.06 -4.19 -9.60
CA ASN A 107 -7.48 -3.33 -10.71
C ASN A 107 -6.53 -2.15 -10.92
N ILE A 108 -5.28 -2.49 -11.00
CA ILE A 108 -4.20 -1.51 -11.23
C ILE A 108 -3.88 -1.46 -12.71
#